data_7a23920ab5f27715ae862aea0fd575e8
#
_entry.id   7a23920ab5f27715ae862aea0fd575e8
#
_cell.length_a   1.000
_cell.length_b   1.000
_cell.length_c   1.000
_cell.angle_alpha   90.00
_cell.angle_beta   90.00
_cell.angle_gamma   90.00
#
_symmetry.space_group_name_H-M   'P 1'
#
loop_
_entity.id
_entity.type
_entity.pdbx_description
1 polymer ?
#
loop_
_entity_poly.entity_id
_entity_poly.type
_entity_poly.pdbx_seq_one_letter_code
_entity_poly.pdbx_strand_id
1 'polypeptide(L)'
;MSSAPALTWVIGRGGLLGQHVETAMRGAMQREGSGTHLWSPPEPIAWTQPTGGARDLGAQATQFLRAAGNRPWSVAWCAGAGVMGTSARALDLELVALRHTLSALATAPQGHDGSFFFASSAGGVYAGVGAPPYDESSPVSPLAAYGRAKLDAEALIAEWSHRNGTPVLIGRISNLYGPGQNLAKAQGLISQIARSHLTGQPLSIYVSLDTLRDYFFAPDCAALIVAGMARLRQEQSTKGPGVVTKILASQRAITIGAVLGEMRRIFKRSPRIVLGASSMASMQARDLSLRSRVWPELDHGSLTPFPVGVATTATDLLRRLQAGAFGGL
;
A
#
# COMPACT_ATOMS: atom_id res chain seq x y z
N MET A 1 -31.60 2.59 -13.62
CA MET A 1 -31.29 1.16 -13.71
C MET A 1 -30.09 0.92 -12.80
N SER A 2 -30.23 0.07 -11.78
CA SER A 2 -29.10 -0.28 -10.89
C SER A 2 -28.05 -1.00 -11.74
N SER A 3 -26.85 -0.43 -11.86
CA SER A 3 -25.74 -1.11 -12.56
C SER A 3 -25.43 -2.42 -11.87
N ALA A 4 -25.13 -3.46 -12.65
CA ALA A 4 -24.72 -4.74 -12.09
C ALA A 4 -23.51 -4.56 -11.13
N PRO A 5 -23.46 -5.36 -10.07
CA PRO A 5 -22.37 -5.26 -9.07
C PRO A 5 -21.01 -5.53 -9.70
N ALA A 6 -20.05 -4.66 -9.39
CA ALA A 6 -18.69 -4.81 -9.89
C ALA A 6 -17.99 -6.04 -9.30
N LEU A 7 -17.25 -6.78 -10.13
CA LEU A 7 -16.34 -7.81 -9.67
C LEU A 7 -14.99 -7.19 -9.30
N THR A 8 -14.47 -7.44 -8.11
CA THR A 8 -13.20 -6.85 -7.66
C THR A 8 -12.17 -7.91 -7.29
N TRP A 9 -10.96 -7.74 -7.79
CA TRP A 9 -9.81 -8.59 -7.47
C TRP A 9 -8.76 -7.79 -6.69
N VAL A 10 -8.42 -8.24 -5.47
CA VAL A 10 -7.33 -7.69 -4.66
C VAL A 10 -6.09 -8.55 -4.85
N ILE A 11 -5.11 -8.05 -5.59
CA ILE A 11 -3.81 -8.69 -5.79
C ILE A 11 -2.91 -8.34 -4.60
N GLY A 12 -2.34 -9.34 -3.94
CA GLY A 12 -1.54 -9.15 -2.73
C GLY A 12 -2.34 -9.14 -1.42
N ARG A 13 -3.52 -9.77 -1.40
CA ARG A 13 -4.40 -9.88 -0.22
C ARG A 13 -3.76 -10.50 1.03
N GLY A 14 -2.65 -11.24 0.90
CA GLY A 14 -1.88 -11.76 2.04
C GLY A 14 -0.91 -10.75 2.67
N GLY A 15 -0.72 -9.57 2.06
CA GLY A 15 0.12 -8.49 2.58
C GLY A 15 -0.63 -7.55 3.52
N LEU A 16 0.14 -6.69 4.24
CA LEU A 16 -0.43 -5.72 5.19
C LEU A 16 -1.54 -4.87 4.57
N LEU A 17 -1.30 -4.28 3.41
CA LEU A 17 -2.30 -3.43 2.74
C LEU A 17 -3.46 -4.26 2.20
N GLY A 18 -3.15 -5.33 1.45
CA GLY A 18 -4.15 -6.08 0.71
C GLY A 18 -5.22 -6.73 1.58
N GLN A 19 -4.84 -7.26 2.76
CA GLN A 19 -5.81 -7.84 3.70
C GLN A 19 -6.80 -6.79 4.25
N HIS A 20 -6.33 -5.56 4.50
CA HIS A 20 -7.19 -4.47 4.98
C HIS A 20 -8.05 -3.90 3.86
N VAL A 21 -7.54 -3.82 2.62
CA VAL A 21 -8.33 -3.42 1.45
C VAL A 21 -9.46 -4.43 1.20
N GLU A 22 -9.16 -5.72 1.25
CA GLU A 22 -10.19 -6.77 1.12
C GLU A 22 -11.25 -6.65 2.23
N THR A 23 -10.83 -6.43 3.48
CA THR A 23 -11.73 -6.25 4.62
C THR A 23 -12.59 -4.98 4.46
N ALA A 24 -12.00 -3.86 4.06
CA ALA A 24 -12.71 -2.62 3.85
C ALA A 24 -13.75 -2.72 2.72
N MET A 25 -13.41 -3.41 1.62
CA MET A 25 -14.33 -3.71 0.53
C MET A 25 -15.52 -4.56 1.02
N ARG A 26 -15.27 -5.64 1.76
CA ARG A 26 -16.35 -6.45 2.36
C ARG A 26 -17.27 -5.63 3.25
N GLY A 27 -16.71 -4.75 4.09
CA GLY A 27 -17.49 -3.86 4.96
C GLY A 27 -18.31 -2.84 4.17
N ALA A 28 -17.81 -2.29 3.07
CA ALA A 28 -18.56 -1.39 2.18
C ALA A 28 -19.75 -2.12 1.54
N MET A 29 -19.54 -3.34 1.04
CA MET A 29 -20.58 -4.20 0.47
C MET A 29 -21.75 -4.43 1.44
N GLN A 30 -21.42 -4.71 2.71
CA GLN A 30 -22.45 -4.95 3.74
C GLN A 30 -23.29 -3.71 4.07
N ARG A 31 -22.65 -2.51 4.10
CA ARG A 31 -23.33 -1.25 4.45
C ARG A 31 -24.24 -0.71 3.35
N GLU A 32 -23.83 -0.86 2.12
CA GLU A 32 -24.52 -0.22 0.98
C GLU A 32 -25.48 -1.16 0.26
N GLY A 33 -25.57 -2.45 0.68
CA GLY A 33 -26.22 -3.47 -0.14
C GLY A 33 -25.58 -3.52 -1.54
N SER A 34 -24.36 -2.92 -1.64
CA SER A 34 -23.73 -2.62 -2.90
C SER A 34 -23.25 -3.88 -3.56
N GLY A 35 -23.56 -3.97 -4.79
CA GLY A 35 -23.25 -5.07 -5.63
C GLY A 35 -21.79 -5.27 -6.01
N THR A 36 -20.81 -5.05 -5.17
CA THR A 36 -19.42 -5.42 -5.44
C THR A 36 -19.17 -6.85 -4.97
N HIS A 37 -18.64 -7.71 -5.82
CA HIS A 37 -18.25 -9.06 -5.46
C HIS A 37 -16.74 -9.19 -5.46
N LEU A 38 -16.16 -9.79 -4.40
CA LEU A 38 -14.74 -10.10 -4.38
C LEU A 38 -14.48 -11.40 -5.12
N TRP A 39 -13.56 -11.31 -6.09
CA TRP A 39 -13.05 -12.48 -6.80
C TRP A 39 -11.76 -12.97 -6.12
N SER A 40 -11.66 -14.28 -5.99
CA SER A 40 -10.47 -14.96 -5.50
C SER A 40 -9.94 -15.90 -6.58
N PRO A 41 -8.65 -15.86 -6.90
CA PRO A 41 -8.08 -16.81 -7.84
C PRO A 41 -8.22 -18.23 -7.30
N PRO A 42 -8.51 -19.21 -8.17
CA PRO A 42 -8.64 -20.61 -7.77
C PRO A 42 -7.30 -21.21 -7.32
N GLU A 43 -6.20 -20.72 -7.90
CA GLU A 43 -4.86 -21.23 -7.62
C GLU A 43 -4.00 -20.14 -6.92
N PRO A 44 -3.08 -20.53 -6.04
CA PRO A 44 -2.15 -19.59 -5.43
C PRO A 44 -1.16 -19.03 -6.46
N ILE A 45 -0.70 -17.79 -6.24
CA ILE A 45 0.33 -17.18 -7.06
C ILE A 45 1.71 -17.60 -6.54
N ALA A 46 2.56 -18.13 -7.42
CA ALA A 46 3.91 -18.56 -7.09
C ALA A 46 4.90 -17.40 -6.99
N TRP A 47 4.70 -16.51 -5.99
CA TRP A 47 5.51 -15.29 -5.79
C TRP A 47 7.01 -15.53 -5.62
N THR A 48 7.41 -16.69 -5.14
CA THR A 48 8.80 -17.04 -4.87
C THR A 48 9.56 -17.56 -6.08
N GLN A 49 8.85 -17.93 -7.14
CA GLN A 49 9.46 -18.41 -8.38
C GLN A 49 9.72 -17.23 -9.32
N PRO A 50 10.92 -17.11 -9.93
CA PRO A 50 11.31 -15.94 -10.73
C PRO A 50 10.36 -15.57 -11.88
N THR A 51 9.74 -16.54 -12.52
CA THR A 51 8.78 -16.32 -13.63
C THR A 51 7.37 -16.84 -13.32
N GLY A 52 7.22 -17.61 -12.25
CA GLY A 52 5.95 -18.23 -11.85
C GLY A 52 4.88 -17.20 -11.55
N GLY A 53 5.19 -16.21 -10.71
CA GLY A 53 4.25 -15.17 -10.33
C GLY A 53 3.72 -14.35 -11.49
N ALA A 54 4.57 -14.00 -12.48
CA ALA A 54 4.15 -13.25 -13.67
C ALA A 54 3.20 -14.10 -14.56
N ARG A 55 3.56 -15.35 -14.79
CA ARG A 55 2.73 -16.28 -15.58
C ARG A 55 1.37 -16.52 -14.93
N ASP A 56 1.38 -16.79 -13.61
CA ASP A 56 0.16 -17.08 -12.86
C ASP A 56 -0.78 -15.87 -12.83
N LEU A 57 -0.24 -14.67 -12.64
CA LEU A 57 -1.02 -13.43 -12.65
C LEU A 57 -1.65 -13.14 -14.01
N GLY A 58 -0.93 -13.37 -15.12
CA GLY A 58 -1.48 -13.21 -16.46
C GLY A 58 -2.64 -14.20 -16.72
N ALA A 59 -2.46 -15.47 -16.33
CA ALA A 59 -3.50 -16.49 -16.45
C ALA A 59 -4.73 -16.16 -15.59
N GLN A 60 -4.50 -15.72 -14.34
CA GLN A 60 -5.57 -15.34 -13.42
C GLN A 60 -6.29 -14.06 -13.86
N ALA A 61 -5.60 -13.09 -14.45
CA ALA A 61 -6.25 -11.91 -15.01
C ALA A 61 -7.22 -12.27 -16.14
N THR A 62 -6.85 -13.23 -16.99
CA THR A 62 -7.74 -13.78 -18.03
C THR A 62 -8.96 -14.47 -17.40
N GLN A 63 -8.77 -15.28 -16.36
CA GLN A 63 -9.87 -15.94 -15.65
C GLN A 63 -10.77 -14.93 -14.93
N PHE A 64 -10.18 -13.88 -14.34
CA PHE A 64 -10.91 -12.80 -13.71
C PHE A 64 -11.83 -12.07 -14.70
N LEU A 65 -11.33 -11.71 -15.89
CA LEU A 65 -12.13 -11.09 -16.94
C LEU A 65 -13.27 -12.00 -17.43
N ARG A 66 -13.01 -13.31 -17.58
CA ARG A 66 -14.07 -14.28 -17.92
C ARG A 66 -15.14 -14.33 -16.82
N ALA A 67 -14.74 -14.32 -15.54
CA ALA A 67 -15.66 -14.28 -14.42
C ALA A 67 -16.44 -12.96 -14.32
N ALA A 68 -15.85 -11.85 -14.73
CA ALA A 68 -16.50 -10.56 -14.80
C ALA A 68 -17.57 -10.55 -15.90
N GLY A 69 -17.29 -11.14 -17.06
CA GLY A 69 -18.20 -11.10 -18.21
C GLY A 69 -18.49 -9.65 -18.62
N ASN A 70 -19.76 -9.29 -18.67
CA ASN A 70 -20.19 -7.92 -18.98
C ASN A 70 -20.38 -7.02 -17.74
N ARG A 71 -20.02 -7.50 -16.55
CA ARG A 71 -20.14 -6.69 -15.31
C ARG A 71 -19.00 -5.70 -15.21
N PRO A 72 -19.21 -4.55 -14.55
CA PRO A 72 -18.11 -3.68 -14.14
C PRO A 72 -17.06 -4.48 -13.34
N TRP A 73 -15.79 -4.14 -13.50
CA TRP A 73 -14.74 -4.80 -12.75
C TRP A 73 -13.71 -3.81 -12.15
N SER A 74 -13.03 -4.24 -11.11
CA SER A 74 -11.93 -3.49 -10.50
C SER A 74 -10.78 -4.39 -10.12
N VAL A 75 -9.57 -3.90 -10.30
CA VAL A 75 -8.36 -4.54 -9.76
C VAL A 75 -7.71 -3.60 -8.76
N ALA A 76 -7.45 -4.08 -7.54
CA ALA A 76 -6.65 -3.39 -6.55
C ALA A 76 -5.28 -4.07 -6.42
N TRP A 77 -4.25 -3.46 -7.03
CA TRP A 77 -2.88 -3.96 -6.95
C TRP A 77 -2.21 -3.50 -5.65
N CYS A 78 -2.27 -4.35 -4.63
CA CYS A 78 -1.65 -4.17 -3.32
C CYS A 78 -0.39 -5.06 -3.14
N ALA A 79 0.01 -5.78 -4.20
CA ALA A 79 1.20 -6.62 -4.19
C ALA A 79 2.48 -5.78 -4.31
N GLY A 80 3.53 -6.29 -3.71
CA GLY A 80 4.88 -5.74 -3.76
C GLY A 80 5.62 -6.15 -2.49
N ALA A 81 6.76 -6.82 -2.67
CA ALA A 81 7.65 -7.18 -1.58
C ALA A 81 8.80 -6.18 -1.46
N GLY A 82 8.93 -5.26 -2.43
CA GLY A 82 9.99 -4.28 -2.51
C GLY A 82 9.99 -3.31 -1.33
N VAL A 83 11.20 -3.08 -0.81
CA VAL A 83 11.54 -2.10 0.23
C VAL A 83 12.83 -1.40 -0.18
N MET A 84 13.25 -0.36 0.53
CA MET A 84 14.44 0.44 0.17
C MET A 84 15.74 -0.38 -0.05
N GLY A 85 15.87 -1.55 0.59
CA GLY A 85 17.01 -2.45 0.43
C GLY A 85 16.81 -3.60 -0.57
N THR A 86 15.70 -3.62 -1.31
CA THR A 86 15.42 -4.70 -2.27
C THR A 86 16.34 -4.59 -3.50
N SER A 87 16.84 -5.74 -3.95
CA SER A 87 17.72 -5.79 -5.13
C SER A 87 16.97 -5.37 -6.41
N ALA A 88 17.69 -4.75 -7.36
CA ALA A 88 17.12 -4.34 -8.65
C ALA A 88 16.45 -5.52 -9.36
N ARG A 89 17.09 -6.71 -9.38
CA ARG A 89 16.50 -7.91 -9.98
C ARG A 89 15.13 -8.29 -9.39
N ALA A 90 14.96 -8.18 -8.06
CA ALA A 90 13.67 -8.51 -7.44
C ALA A 90 12.60 -7.47 -7.79
N LEU A 91 12.98 -6.19 -7.91
CA LEU A 91 12.09 -5.12 -8.35
C LEU A 91 11.70 -5.27 -9.83
N ASP A 92 12.63 -5.69 -10.70
CA ASP A 92 12.35 -5.98 -12.10
C ASP A 92 11.33 -7.12 -12.25
N LEU A 93 11.41 -8.16 -11.41
CA LEU A 93 10.42 -9.24 -11.41
C LEU A 93 9.02 -8.76 -11.02
N GLU A 94 8.91 -7.79 -10.10
CA GLU A 94 7.62 -7.16 -9.77
C GLU A 94 7.05 -6.40 -10.98
N LEU A 95 7.88 -5.65 -11.71
CA LEU A 95 7.48 -4.96 -12.95
C LEU A 95 7.05 -5.94 -14.05
N VAL A 96 7.77 -7.05 -14.23
CA VAL A 96 7.39 -8.11 -15.17
C VAL A 96 6.01 -8.69 -14.82
N ALA A 97 5.77 -8.98 -13.55
CA ALA A 97 4.48 -9.49 -13.08
C ALA A 97 3.33 -8.50 -13.34
N LEU A 98 3.57 -7.22 -13.07
CA LEU A 98 2.62 -6.14 -13.37
C LEU A 98 2.34 -6.06 -14.88
N ARG A 99 3.36 -6.08 -15.72
CA ARG A 99 3.24 -6.04 -17.19
C ARG A 99 2.39 -7.20 -17.73
N HIS A 100 2.62 -8.43 -17.27
CA HIS A 100 1.83 -9.58 -17.65
C HIS A 100 0.35 -9.45 -17.28
N THR A 101 0.08 -8.93 -16.07
CA THR A 101 -1.29 -8.67 -15.61
C THR A 101 -1.98 -7.62 -16.48
N LEU A 102 -1.33 -6.47 -16.72
CA LEU A 102 -1.88 -5.40 -17.54
C LEU A 102 -2.11 -5.84 -18.99
N SER A 103 -1.21 -6.64 -19.56
CA SER A 103 -1.37 -7.21 -20.90
C SER A 103 -2.59 -8.13 -20.99
N ALA A 104 -2.82 -8.95 -19.96
CA ALA A 104 -4.01 -9.79 -19.91
C ALA A 104 -5.30 -8.98 -19.71
N LEU A 105 -5.27 -7.94 -18.85
CA LEU A 105 -6.43 -7.05 -18.65
C LEU A 105 -6.76 -6.23 -19.90
N ALA A 106 -5.77 -5.93 -20.75
CA ALA A 106 -5.98 -5.23 -22.02
C ALA A 106 -6.82 -6.07 -23.05
N THR A 107 -7.02 -7.36 -22.80
CA THR A 107 -7.90 -8.20 -23.64
C THR A 107 -9.38 -8.04 -23.33
N ALA A 108 -9.72 -7.25 -22.33
CA ALA A 108 -11.12 -6.93 -22.02
C ALA A 108 -11.82 -6.28 -23.24
N PRO A 109 -13.12 -6.57 -23.50
CA PRO A 109 -13.85 -5.97 -24.60
C PRO A 109 -13.80 -4.44 -24.54
N GLN A 110 -13.77 -3.78 -25.69
CA GLN A 110 -13.81 -2.31 -25.74
C GLN A 110 -15.12 -1.79 -25.13
N GLY A 111 -15.04 -0.67 -24.38
CA GLY A 111 -16.20 -0.05 -23.73
C GLY A 111 -16.65 -0.72 -22.43
N HIS A 112 -15.89 -1.68 -21.90
CA HIS A 112 -16.22 -2.26 -20.59
C HIS A 112 -15.93 -1.26 -19.44
N ASP A 113 -16.69 -1.37 -18.36
CA ASP A 113 -16.55 -0.53 -17.15
C ASP A 113 -15.51 -1.15 -16.21
N GLY A 114 -14.23 -0.93 -16.50
CA GLY A 114 -13.08 -1.39 -15.70
C GLY A 114 -12.43 -0.26 -14.90
N SER A 115 -11.78 -0.57 -13.78
CA SER A 115 -10.94 0.37 -13.03
C SER A 115 -9.74 -0.33 -12.38
N PHE A 116 -8.64 0.42 -12.18
CA PHE A 116 -7.42 -0.12 -11.60
C PHE A 116 -6.88 0.79 -10.50
N PHE A 117 -6.54 0.21 -9.35
CA PHE A 117 -5.79 0.86 -8.28
C PHE A 117 -4.38 0.28 -8.19
N PHE A 118 -3.38 1.15 -8.03
CA PHE A 118 -1.99 0.77 -7.81
C PHE A 118 -1.43 1.35 -6.52
N ALA A 119 -0.91 0.48 -5.65
CA ALA A 119 -0.20 0.88 -4.45
C ALA A 119 1.24 1.30 -4.78
N SER A 120 1.45 2.61 -4.91
CA SER A 120 2.76 3.24 -5.01
C SER A 120 3.26 3.70 -3.63
N SER A 121 4.37 4.44 -3.57
CA SER A 121 5.04 4.82 -2.32
C SER A 121 5.44 6.29 -2.32
N ALA A 122 4.86 7.10 -1.44
CA ALA A 122 5.27 8.49 -1.26
C ALA A 122 6.73 8.61 -0.80
N GLY A 123 7.13 7.85 0.22
CA GLY A 123 8.50 7.87 0.72
C GLY A 123 9.54 7.41 -0.31
N GLY A 124 9.16 6.50 -1.22
CA GLY A 124 10.03 6.04 -2.29
C GLY A 124 10.27 7.09 -3.36
N VAL A 125 9.24 7.85 -3.74
CA VAL A 125 9.31 8.76 -4.90
C VAL A 125 9.73 10.19 -4.54
N TYR A 126 9.46 10.66 -3.30
CA TYR A 126 9.77 12.05 -2.89
C TYR A 126 11.06 12.19 -2.10
N ALA A 127 11.76 11.10 -1.73
CA ALA A 127 12.88 11.14 -0.79
C ALA A 127 14.04 12.07 -1.18
N GLY A 128 14.26 12.33 -2.46
CA GLY A 128 15.34 13.17 -2.99
C GLY A 128 14.95 14.63 -3.27
N VAL A 129 13.75 15.05 -2.94
CA VAL A 129 13.27 16.42 -3.15
C VAL A 129 13.38 17.21 -1.84
N GLY A 130 13.66 18.49 -1.90
CA GLY A 130 14.08 19.29 -0.75
C GLY A 130 13.07 20.27 -0.17
N ALA A 131 11.75 20.10 -0.34
CA ALA A 131 10.78 21.08 0.15
C ALA A 131 9.49 20.43 0.68
N PRO A 132 9.51 19.77 1.86
CA PRO A 132 8.30 19.29 2.50
C PRO A 132 7.42 20.46 3.02
N PRO A 133 6.08 20.25 3.19
CA PRO A 133 5.37 19.02 2.94
C PRO A 133 5.18 18.77 1.44
N TYR A 134 5.41 17.50 1.01
CA TYR A 134 5.20 17.10 -0.38
C TYR A 134 3.72 16.87 -0.67
N ASP A 135 3.30 17.27 -1.86
CA ASP A 135 1.97 17.02 -2.41
C ASP A 135 2.08 16.35 -3.81
N GLU A 136 0.94 16.11 -4.44
CA GLU A 136 0.90 15.42 -5.72
C GLU A 136 1.56 16.22 -6.86
N SER A 137 1.69 17.55 -6.71
CA SER A 137 2.37 18.43 -7.66
C SER A 137 3.88 18.53 -7.41
N SER A 138 4.36 18.04 -6.27
CA SER A 138 5.79 18.05 -5.94
C SER A 138 6.59 17.21 -6.93
N PRO A 139 7.77 17.66 -7.37
CA PRO A 139 8.61 16.89 -8.25
C PRO A 139 9.04 15.58 -7.59
N VAL A 140 9.18 14.52 -8.38
CA VAL A 140 9.61 13.20 -7.90
C VAL A 140 11.11 13.04 -8.12
N SER A 141 11.82 12.55 -7.10
CA SER A 141 13.28 12.31 -7.14
C SER A 141 13.64 11.13 -6.23
N PRO A 142 13.53 9.89 -6.73
CA PRO A 142 13.79 8.71 -5.91
C PRO A 142 15.28 8.55 -5.62
N LEU A 143 15.66 8.40 -4.35
CA LEU A 143 17.05 8.15 -3.95
C LEU A 143 17.47 6.68 -4.13
N ALA A 144 16.54 5.74 -4.02
CA ALA A 144 16.79 4.30 -4.07
C ALA A 144 16.17 3.62 -5.29
N ALA A 145 16.67 2.43 -5.64
CA ALA A 145 16.13 1.60 -6.72
C ALA A 145 14.62 1.31 -6.55
N TYR A 146 14.18 1.11 -5.31
CA TYR A 146 12.77 0.92 -4.98
C TYR A 146 11.87 2.07 -5.46
N GLY A 147 12.26 3.31 -5.21
CA GLY A 147 11.49 4.48 -5.66
C GLY A 147 11.47 4.60 -7.18
N ARG A 148 12.59 4.32 -7.85
CA ARG A 148 12.65 4.27 -9.33
C ARG A 148 11.71 3.22 -9.89
N ALA A 149 11.73 2.00 -9.36
CA ALA A 149 10.82 0.93 -9.79
C ALA A 149 9.34 1.29 -9.57
N LYS A 150 9.01 2.05 -8.51
CA LYS A 150 7.64 2.57 -8.32
C LYS A 150 7.26 3.56 -9.41
N LEU A 151 8.14 4.49 -9.80
CA LEU A 151 7.88 5.42 -10.91
C LEU A 151 7.78 4.71 -12.26
N ASP A 152 8.63 3.70 -12.51
CA ASP A 152 8.54 2.87 -13.72
C ASP A 152 7.19 2.13 -13.80
N ALA A 153 6.69 1.63 -12.66
CA ALA A 153 5.38 1.03 -12.58
C ALA A 153 4.24 2.05 -12.79
N GLU A 154 4.34 3.25 -12.21
CA GLU A 154 3.39 4.34 -12.43
C GLU A 154 3.31 4.71 -13.91
N ALA A 155 4.47 4.85 -14.58
CA ALA A 155 4.55 5.18 -16.01
C ALA A 155 3.94 4.06 -16.88
N LEU A 156 4.28 2.79 -16.60
CA LEU A 156 3.73 1.64 -17.30
C LEU A 156 2.20 1.58 -17.20
N ILE A 157 1.65 1.84 -16.01
CA ILE A 157 0.21 1.82 -15.75
C ILE A 157 -0.47 3.00 -16.45
N ALA A 158 0.14 4.18 -16.44
CA ALA A 158 -0.40 5.36 -17.11
C ALA A 158 -0.48 5.14 -18.63
N GLU A 159 0.57 4.59 -19.24
CA GLU A 159 0.58 4.24 -20.66
C GLU A 159 -0.49 3.19 -20.99
N TRP A 160 -0.61 2.15 -20.16
CA TRP A 160 -1.68 1.14 -20.30
C TRP A 160 -3.08 1.75 -20.18
N SER A 161 -3.30 2.62 -19.20
CA SER A 161 -4.58 3.34 -19.00
C SER A 161 -4.97 4.14 -20.25
N HIS A 162 -4.05 4.93 -20.81
CA HIS A 162 -4.29 5.72 -22.01
C HIS A 162 -4.65 4.87 -23.22
N ARG A 163 -3.96 3.73 -23.43
CA ARG A 163 -4.22 2.85 -24.57
C ARG A 163 -5.56 2.11 -24.46
N ASN A 164 -5.98 1.76 -23.26
CA ASN A 164 -7.13 0.87 -23.05
C ASN A 164 -8.39 1.62 -22.54
N GLY A 165 -8.27 2.92 -22.29
CA GLY A 165 -9.40 3.69 -21.76
C GLY A 165 -9.85 3.25 -20.36
N THR A 166 -8.97 2.63 -19.56
CA THR A 166 -9.28 2.16 -18.21
C THR A 166 -8.83 3.19 -17.18
N PRO A 167 -9.73 3.76 -16.35
CA PRO A 167 -9.36 4.72 -15.32
C PRO A 167 -8.49 4.08 -14.24
N VAL A 168 -7.51 4.85 -13.77
CA VAL A 168 -6.51 4.40 -12.81
C VAL A 168 -6.40 5.36 -11.64
N LEU A 169 -6.34 4.81 -10.42
CA LEU A 169 -5.92 5.50 -9.20
C LEU A 169 -4.54 5.01 -8.78
N ILE A 170 -3.55 5.88 -8.82
CA ILE A 170 -2.21 5.65 -8.27
C ILE A 170 -2.19 6.21 -6.85
N GLY A 171 -2.08 5.33 -5.84
CA GLY A 171 -1.97 5.72 -4.44
C GLY A 171 -0.51 5.80 -4.00
N ARG A 172 0.06 7.00 -3.85
CA ARG A 172 1.37 7.21 -3.22
C ARG A 172 1.22 7.17 -1.71
N ILE A 173 1.49 6.00 -1.15
CA ILE A 173 1.19 5.68 0.25
C ILE A 173 2.37 6.08 1.15
N SER A 174 2.09 6.64 2.32
CA SER A 174 3.07 6.94 3.37
C SER A 174 3.50 5.67 4.13
N ASN A 175 4.11 5.79 5.32
CA ASN A 175 4.58 4.63 6.06
C ASN A 175 3.41 3.88 6.70
N LEU A 176 3.02 2.75 6.12
CA LEU A 176 1.96 1.91 6.65
C LEU A 176 2.40 1.18 7.92
N TYR A 177 1.46 1.09 8.86
CA TYR A 177 1.57 0.25 10.04
C TYR A 177 0.18 -0.30 10.42
N GLY A 178 0.15 -1.41 11.16
CA GLY A 178 -1.12 -1.98 11.59
C GLY A 178 -1.04 -3.49 11.86
N PRO A 179 -2.15 -4.10 12.27
CA PRO A 179 -2.27 -5.53 12.46
C PRO A 179 -1.93 -6.31 11.19
N GLY A 180 -1.36 -7.50 11.34
CA GLY A 180 -1.02 -8.36 10.21
C GLY A 180 0.32 -8.06 9.53
N GLN A 181 1.15 -7.14 10.06
CA GLN A 181 2.46 -6.87 9.50
C GLN A 181 3.38 -8.09 9.54
N ASN A 182 4.05 -8.37 8.42
CA ASN A 182 5.06 -9.43 8.37
C ASN A 182 6.38 -8.92 8.97
N LEU A 183 6.76 -9.46 10.14
CA LEU A 183 7.98 -9.09 10.86
C LEU A 183 9.26 -9.75 10.34
N ALA A 184 9.15 -10.73 9.44
CA ALA A 184 10.33 -11.29 8.76
C ALA A 184 10.97 -10.27 7.81
N LYS A 185 10.21 -9.24 7.39
CA LYS A 185 10.76 -8.09 6.64
C LYS A 185 11.32 -7.06 7.63
N ALA A 186 12.53 -6.56 7.37
CA ALA A 186 13.16 -5.49 8.13
C ALA A 186 12.50 -4.12 7.83
N GLN A 187 11.16 -4.06 7.93
CA GLN A 187 10.33 -2.91 7.60
C GLN A 187 9.25 -2.71 8.66
N GLY A 188 8.77 -1.47 8.81
CA GLY A 188 7.69 -1.13 9.73
C GLY A 188 8.20 -0.82 11.12
N LEU A 189 8.79 0.38 11.30
CA LEU A 189 9.39 0.81 12.57
C LEU A 189 8.47 0.55 13.78
N ILE A 190 7.17 0.90 13.69
CA ILE A 190 6.22 0.73 14.77
C ILE A 190 6.10 -0.74 15.20
N SER A 191 5.96 -1.65 14.24
CA SER A 191 5.86 -3.09 14.53
C SER A 191 7.18 -3.66 15.04
N GLN A 192 8.33 -3.19 14.57
CA GLN A 192 9.65 -3.61 15.06
C GLN A 192 9.89 -3.12 16.49
N ILE A 193 9.49 -1.90 16.83
CA ILE A 193 9.57 -1.39 18.22
C ILE A 193 8.64 -2.22 19.14
N ALA A 194 7.42 -2.49 18.71
CA ALA A 194 6.48 -3.32 19.47
C ALA A 194 7.05 -4.74 19.69
N ARG A 195 7.64 -5.35 18.65
CA ARG A 195 8.34 -6.65 18.77
C ARG A 195 9.48 -6.59 19.77
N SER A 196 10.36 -5.59 19.64
CA SER A 196 11.48 -5.36 20.57
C SER A 196 11.00 -5.29 22.03
N HIS A 197 9.89 -4.58 22.24
CA HIS A 197 9.29 -4.47 23.56
C HIS A 197 8.77 -5.83 24.09
N LEU A 198 8.05 -6.58 23.26
CA LEU A 198 7.44 -7.86 23.63
C LEU A 198 8.48 -8.96 23.86
N THR A 199 9.55 -8.98 23.05
CA THR A 199 10.59 -10.03 23.12
C THR A 199 11.79 -9.64 23.99
N GLY A 200 11.91 -8.36 24.38
CA GLY A 200 13.09 -7.84 25.08
C GLY A 200 14.35 -7.72 24.22
N GLN A 201 14.27 -8.03 22.91
CA GLN A 201 15.41 -7.92 22.00
C GLN A 201 15.68 -6.46 21.63
N PRO A 202 16.96 -6.02 21.54
CA PRO A 202 17.28 -4.66 21.16
C PRO A 202 16.90 -4.39 19.68
N LEU A 203 16.47 -3.16 19.39
CA LEU A 203 16.22 -2.68 18.03
C LEU A 203 17.19 -1.57 17.68
N SER A 204 17.91 -1.72 16.55
CA SER A 204 18.78 -0.66 16.02
C SER A 204 17.98 0.32 15.17
N ILE A 205 18.14 1.62 15.45
CA ILE A 205 17.59 2.73 14.65
C ILE A 205 18.77 3.47 14.01
N TYR A 206 18.74 3.60 12.70
CA TYR A 206 19.83 4.13 11.88
C TYR A 206 19.57 5.54 11.34
N VAL A 207 18.54 6.21 11.83
CA VAL A 207 18.19 7.58 11.47
C VAL A 207 18.11 8.43 12.72
N SER A 208 18.27 9.73 12.58
CA SER A 208 18.15 10.66 13.71
C SER A 208 16.74 10.65 14.31
N LEU A 209 16.64 10.87 15.63
CA LEU A 209 15.36 10.88 16.34
C LEU A 209 14.45 12.06 15.94
N ASP A 210 15.00 13.09 15.32
CA ASP A 210 14.26 14.23 14.77
C ASP A 210 13.76 14.00 13.33
N THR A 211 14.06 12.84 12.75
CA THR A 211 13.55 12.43 11.43
C THR A 211 12.03 12.38 11.44
N LEU A 212 11.40 13.14 10.54
CA LEU A 212 9.94 13.24 10.38
C LEU A 212 9.41 12.20 9.39
N ARG A 213 8.37 11.49 9.79
CA ARG A 213 7.65 10.53 8.94
C ARG A 213 6.15 10.66 9.15
N ASP A 214 5.40 10.48 8.08
CA ASP A 214 3.97 10.25 8.15
C ASP A 214 3.71 8.75 8.33
N TYR A 215 2.97 8.39 9.38
CA TYR A 215 2.57 7.00 9.65
C TYR A 215 1.07 6.87 9.45
N PHE A 216 0.68 5.99 8.55
CA PHE A 216 -0.71 5.79 8.19
C PHE A 216 -1.19 4.41 8.64
N PHE A 217 -2.27 4.37 9.41
CA PHE A 217 -2.83 3.11 9.89
C PHE A 217 -3.45 2.34 8.72
N ALA A 218 -3.07 1.07 8.53
CA ALA A 218 -3.42 0.31 7.33
C ALA A 218 -4.94 0.14 7.13
N PRO A 219 -5.78 -0.06 8.17
CA PRO A 219 -7.23 -0.02 8.00
C PRO A 219 -7.78 1.31 7.47
N ASP A 220 -7.26 2.45 7.96
CA ASP A 220 -7.69 3.78 7.47
C ASP A 220 -7.25 4.01 6.03
N CYS A 221 -6.01 3.62 5.70
CA CYS A 221 -5.52 3.66 4.32
C CYS A 221 -6.40 2.81 3.39
N ALA A 222 -6.79 1.63 3.82
CA ALA A 222 -7.67 0.75 3.05
C ALA A 222 -9.06 1.37 2.82
N ALA A 223 -9.63 2.00 3.84
CA ALA A 223 -10.91 2.71 3.72
C ALA A 223 -10.80 3.87 2.70
N LEU A 224 -9.70 4.63 2.76
CA LEU A 224 -9.44 5.72 1.81
C LEU A 224 -9.23 5.20 0.37
N ILE A 225 -8.59 4.04 0.18
CA ILE A 225 -8.46 3.40 -1.14
C ILE A 225 -9.83 3.02 -1.69
N VAL A 226 -10.69 2.40 -0.88
CA VAL A 226 -12.05 2.01 -1.31
C VAL A 226 -12.87 3.24 -1.70
N ALA A 227 -12.83 4.30 -0.90
CA ALA A 227 -13.49 5.57 -1.22
C ALA A 227 -12.91 6.21 -2.49
N GLY A 228 -11.59 6.20 -2.67
CA GLY A 228 -10.91 6.71 -3.86
C GLY A 228 -11.27 5.93 -5.13
N MET A 229 -11.39 4.61 -5.07
CA MET A 229 -11.84 3.79 -6.19
C MET A 229 -13.31 4.06 -6.55
N ALA A 230 -14.16 4.29 -5.55
CA ALA A 230 -15.54 4.71 -5.79
C ALA A 230 -15.61 6.10 -6.45
N ARG A 231 -14.81 7.05 -5.96
CA ARG A 231 -14.70 8.41 -6.52
C ARG A 231 -14.19 8.40 -7.97
N LEU A 232 -13.19 7.56 -8.25
CA LEU A 232 -12.64 7.38 -9.59
C LEU A 232 -13.73 6.96 -10.61
N ARG A 233 -14.58 6.01 -10.23
CA ARG A 233 -15.71 5.57 -11.08
C ARG A 233 -16.75 6.67 -11.31
N GLN A 234 -17.05 7.48 -10.30
CA GLN A 234 -17.94 8.63 -10.46
C GLN A 234 -17.37 9.65 -11.44
N GLU A 235 -16.07 9.94 -11.39
CA GLU A 235 -15.41 10.85 -12.33
C GLU A 235 -15.38 10.30 -13.75
N GLN A 236 -15.15 9.00 -13.91
CA GLN A 236 -15.16 8.34 -15.22
C GLN A 236 -16.48 8.59 -15.97
N SER A 237 -17.62 8.54 -15.29
CA SER A 237 -18.93 8.76 -15.89
C SER A 237 -19.13 10.19 -16.44
N THR A 238 -18.35 11.16 -15.96
CA THR A 238 -18.48 12.58 -16.30
C THR A 238 -17.32 13.12 -17.14
N LYS A 239 -16.07 12.67 -16.87
CA LYS A 239 -14.85 13.21 -17.48
C LYS A 239 -14.16 12.22 -18.43
N GLY A 240 -14.64 10.98 -18.48
CA GLY A 240 -13.97 9.89 -19.18
C GLY A 240 -12.78 9.29 -18.41
N PRO A 241 -12.12 8.27 -19.00
CA PRO A 241 -11.01 7.58 -18.35
C PRO A 241 -9.79 8.48 -18.19
N GLY A 242 -9.09 8.33 -17.06
CA GLY A 242 -7.87 9.08 -16.77
C GLY A 242 -7.07 8.45 -15.65
N VAL A 243 -5.87 8.97 -15.46
CA VAL A 243 -4.98 8.59 -14.36
C VAL A 243 -5.03 9.66 -13.29
N VAL A 244 -5.40 9.25 -12.08
CA VAL A 244 -5.38 10.11 -10.90
C VAL A 244 -4.28 9.61 -9.97
N THR A 245 -3.35 10.48 -9.60
CA THR A 245 -2.37 10.21 -8.54
C THR A 245 -2.83 10.90 -7.28
N LYS A 246 -2.92 10.14 -6.16
CA LYS A 246 -3.28 10.69 -4.84
C LYS A 246 -2.27 10.24 -3.80
N ILE A 247 -1.85 11.16 -2.93
CA ILE A 247 -1.12 10.82 -1.71
C ILE A 247 -2.11 10.24 -0.70
N LEU A 248 -1.77 9.05 -0.20
CA LEU A 248 -2.50 8.34 0.84
C LEU A 248 -1.68 8.39 2.14
N ALA A 249 -2.03 9.31 3.02
CA ALA A 249 -1.25 9.65 4.21
C ALA A 249 -2.15 10.10 5.36
N SER A 250 -1.64 10.03 6.58
CA SER A 250 -2.32 10.64 7.74
C SER A 250 -2.27 12.17 7.70
N GLN A 251 -1.35 12.73 6.93
CA GLN A 251 -1.03 14.15 6.83
C GLN A 251 -0.59 14.76 8.19
N ARG A 252 -0.12 13.90 9.09
CA ARG A 252 0.37 14.24 10.42
C ARG A 252 1.75 13.61 10.63
N ALA A 253 2.78 14.27 10.11
CA ALA A 253 4.14 13.82 10.31
C ALA A 253 4.54 13.95 11.78
N ILE A 254 5.22 12.92 12.29
CA ILE A 254 5.77 12.88 13.64
C ILE A 254 7.23 12.45 13.60
N THR A 255 8.01 12.87 14.60
CA THR A 255 9.42 12.47 14.71
C THR A 255 9.55 11.03 15.22
N ILE A 256 10.67 10.39 14.89
CA ILE A 256 11.01 9.09 15.47
C ILE A 256 11.03 9.15 17.01
N GLY A 257 11.54 10.24 17.58
CA GLY A 257 11.52 10.48 19.02
C GLY A 257 10.12 10.50 19.60
N ALA A 258 9.15 11.14 18.92
CA ALA A 258 7.75 11.16 19.34
C ALA A 258 7.12 9.75 19.27
N VAL A 259 7.44 8.95 18.23
CA VAL A 259 7.02 7.54 18.15
C VAL A 259 7.52 6.76 19.36
N LEU A 260 8.80 6.89 19.72
CA LEU A 260 9.38 6.22 20.90
C LEU A 260 8.72 6.68 22.21
N GLY A 261 8.42 7.98 22.34
CA GLY A 261 7.70 8.54 23.48
C GLY A 261 6.30 7.93 23.63
N GLU A 262 5.56 7.81 22.52
CA GLU A 262 4.23 7.20 22.51
C GLU A 262 4.28 5.69 22.85
N MET A 263 5.24 4.97 22.30
CA MET A 263 5.47 3.56 22.63
C MET A 263 5.77 3.37 24.12
N ARG A 264 6.62 4.22 24.70
CA ARG A 264 6.91 4.21 26.14
C ARG A 264 5.64 4.44 26.97
N ARG A 265 4.78 5.35 26.55
CA ARG A 265 3.50 5.65 27.21
C ARG A 265 2.55 4.46 27.19
N ILE A 266 2.42 3.80 26.04
CA ILE A 266 1.54 2.64 25.86
C ILE A 266 2.04 1.43 26.64
N PHE A 267 3.32 1.09 26.51
CA PHE A 267 3.90 -0.10 27.12
C PHE A 267 4.36 0.09 28.57
N LYS A 268 4.28 1.32 29.11
CA LYS A 268 4.76 1.67 30.46
C LYS A 268 6.23 1.34 30.71
N ARG A 269 7.02 1.10 29.67
CA ARG A 269 8.43 0.75 29.69
C ARG A 269 9.12 1.24 28.43
N SER A 270 10.35 1.70 28.54
CA SER A 270 11.15 2.10 27.36
C SER A 270 11.54 0.88 26.54
N PRO A 271 11.38 0.91 25.21
CA PRO A 271 11.94 -0.11 24.34
C PRO A 271 13.47 -0.09 24.38
N ARG A 272 14.11 -1.22 24.15
CA ARG A 272 15.59 -1.33 24.07
C ARG A 272 16.04 -0.85 22.69
N ILE A 273 16.40 0.42 22.59
CA ILE A 273 16.84 1.04 21.33
C ILE A 273 18.34 1.25 21.35
N VAL A 274 18.99 0.84 20.27
CA VAL A 274 20.40 1.14 19.97
C VAL A 274 20.42 2.11 18.79
N LEU A 275 21.02 3.27 18.98
CA LEU A 275 21.25 4.22 17.88
C LEU A 275 22.52 3.79 17.15
N GLY A 276 22.40 3.48 15.87
CA GLY A 276 23.50 3.04 15.02
C GLY A 276 23.72 3.97 13.84
N ALA A 277 24.89 3.88 13.22
CA ALA A 277 25.19 4.48 11.93
C ALA A 277 24.99 3.46 10.81
N SER A 278 24.43 3.89 9.67
CA SER A 278 24.30 3.06 8.48
C SER A 278 24.63 3.90 7.24
N SER A 279 25.34 3.30 6.29
CA SER A 279 25.57 3.92 4.97
C SER A 279 24.27 4.19 4.21
N MET A 280 23.20 3.48 4.54
CA MET A 280 21.86 3.70 3.99
C MET A 280 21.16 4.93 4.57
N ALA A 281 21.66 5.53 5.66
CA ALA A 281 21.05 6.72 6.27
C ALA A 281 21.06 7.93 5.33
N SER A 282 22.09 8.07 4.49
CA SER A 282 22.21 9.14 3.48
C SER A 282 21.16 9.05 2.36
N MET A 283 20.55 7.88 2.16
CA MET A 283 19.47 7.65 1.21
C MET A 283 18.08 7.88 1.81
N GLN A 284 18.00 8.42 3.03
CA GLN A 284 16.75 8.73 3.70
C GLN A 284 16.60 10.23 3.91
N ALA A 285 15.56 10.82 3.34
CA ALA A 285 15.22 12.20 3.61
C ALA A 285 14.96 12.41 5.12
N ARG A 286 15.39 13.55 5.67
CA ARG A 286 15.15 13.90 7.07
C ARG A 286 13.68 14.20 7.34
N ASP A 287 13.00 14.83 6.39
CA ASP A 287 11.60 15.18 6.47
C ASP A 287 10.84 14.63 5.26
N LEU A 288 9.85 13.78 5.53
CA LEU A 288 8.90 13.23 4.56
C LEU A 288 7.46 13.56 5.00
N SER A 289 7.24 14.80 5.38
CA SER A 289 5.90 15.32 5.64
C SER A 289 5.11 15.38 4.33
N LEU A 290 3.85 14.98 4.38
CA LEU A 290 2.99 14.84 3.21
C LEU A 290 1.71 15.63 3.38
N ARG A 291 1.16 16.16 2.28
CA ARG A 291 -0.15 16.79 2.22
C ARG A 291 -0.83 16.45 0.91
N SER A 292 -1.98 15.77 0.98
CA SER A 292 -2.78 15.50 -0.22
C SER A 292 -3.60 16.72 -0.62
N ARG A 293 -3.68 16.98 -1.93
CA ARG A 293 -4.52 18.03 -2.53
C ARG A 293 -5.57 17.46 -3.49
N VAL A 294 -5.41 16.21 -3.89
CA VAL A 294 -6.33 15.52 -4.78
C VAL A 294 -7.47 14.93 -3.96
N TRP A 295 -8.71 15.25 -4.31
CA TRP A 295 -9.94 14.84 -3.61
C TRP A 295 -9.86 15.07 -2.09
N PRO A 296 -9.66 16.31 -1.65
CA PRO A 296 -9.49 16.64 -0.23
C PRO A 296 -10.70 16.26 0.62
N GLU A 297 -11.88 16.16 0.02
CA GLU A 297 -13.10 15.71 0.68
C GLU A 297 -12.98 14.27 1.22
N LEU A 298 -12.15 13.42 0.62
CA LEU A 298 -11.91 12.07 1.08
C LEU A 298 -10.99 12.02 2.31
N ASP A 299 -10.22 13.08 2.55
CA ASP A 299 -9.26 13.15 3.65
C ASP A 299 -9.88 13.64 4.97
N HIS A 300 -11.15 14.09 4.93
CA HIS A 300 -11.88 14.61 6.10
C HIS A 300 -12.48 13.52 7.00
N GLY A 301 -12.29 12.26 6.67
CA GLY A 301 -12.72 11.12 7.48
C GLY A 301 -12.02 11.09 8.86
N SER A 302 -12.71 10.53 9.86
CA SER A 302 -12.11 10.32 11.19
C SER A 302 -11.03 9.24 11.11
N LEU A 303 -9.76 9.66 11.10
CA LEU A 303 -8.63 8.73 11.16
C LEU A 303 -8.47 8.17 12.59
N THR A 304 -8.08 6.92 12.67
CA THR A 304 -7.73 6.28 13.94
C THR A 304 -6.60 7.07 14.62
N PRO A 305 -6.78 7.53 15.87
CA PRO A 305 -5.71 8.21 16.60
C PRO A 305 -4.45 7.34 16.68
N PHE A 306 -3.28 7.95 16.48
CA PHE A 306 -1.99 7.23 16.44
C PHE A 306 -1.79 6.27 17.64
N PRO A 307 -2.08 6.67 18.90
CA PRO A 307 -1.97 5.77 20.06
C PRO A 307 -2.86 4.52 19.94
N VAL A 308 -4.06 4.67 19.41
CA VAL A 308 -5.01 3.57 19.22
C VAL A 308 -4.51 2.58 18.17
N GLY A 309 -4.02 3.11 17.03
CA GLY A 309 -3.42 2.28 15.97
C GLY A 309 -2.20 1.51 16.46
N VAL A 310 -1.33 2.16 17.26
CA VAL A 310 -0.16 1.52 17.87
C VAL A 310 -0.57 0.42 18.85
N ALA A 311 -1.52 0.69 19.74
CA ALA A 311 -2.00 -0.30 20.71
C ALA A 311 -2.64 -1.52 20.00
N THR A 312 -3.43 -1.27 18.95
CA THR A 312 -4.03 -2.33 18.12
C THR A 312 -2.96 -3.19 17.45
N THR A 313 -1.92 -2.56 16.89
CA THR A 313 -0.78 -3.26 16.28
C THR A 313 -0.04 -4.12 17.30
N ALA A 314 0.22 -3.58 18.48
CA ALA A 314 0.90 -4.31 19.56
C ALA A 314 0.08 -5.50 20.06
N THR A 315 -1.23 -5.34 20.17
CA THR A 315 -2.16 -6.41 20.57
C THR A 315 -2.17 -7.56 19.55
N ASP A 316 -2.19 -7.24 18.25
CA ASP A 316 -2.06 -8.24 17.19
C ASP A 316 -0.74 -9.03 17.29
N LEU A 317 0.36 -8.30 17.47
CA LEU A 317 1.68 -8.91 17.60
C LEU A 317 1.77 -9.83 18.83
N LEU A 318 1.20 -9.40 19.97
CA LEU A 318 1.17 -10.22 21.18
C LEU A 318 0.37 -11.51 20.96
N ARG A 319 -0.81 -11.44 20.36
CA ARG A 319 -1.63 -12.61 20.02
C ARG A 319 -0.88 -13.57 19.11
N ARG A 320 -0.21 -13.07 18.10
CA ARG A 320 0.57 -13.88 17.15
C ARG A 320 1.80 -14.51 17.80
N LEU A 321 2.44 -13.81 18.72
CA LEU A 321 3.55 -14.35 19.52
C LEU A 321 3.07 -15.49 20.40
N GLN A 322 1.92 -15.32 21.11
CA GLN A 322 1.33 -16.34 21.93
C GLN A 322 0.85 -17.57 21.14
N ALA A 323 0.41 -17.36 19.90
CA ALA A 323 0.04 -18.44 18.97
C ALA A 323 1.24 -19.15 18.32
N GLY A 324 2.48 -18.82 18.70
CA GLY A 324 3.68 -19.44 18.14
C GLY A 324 3.97 -19.05 16.67
N ALA A 325 3.30 -18.02 16.13
CA ALA A 325 3.45 -17.60 14.75
C ALA A 325 4.83 -17.02 14.40
N PHE A 326 5.70 -16.82 15.38
CA PHE A 326 7.10 -16.38 15.23
C PHE A 326 8.04 -17.54 15.53
N GLY A 327 7.86 -18.71 14.90
CA GLY A 327 8.66 -19.89 15.10
C GLY A 327 10.16 -19.59 15.24
N GLY A 328 10.76 -19.91 16.41
CA GLY A 328 12.18 -19.80 16.70
C GLY A 328 12.67 -18.38 16.96
N LEU A 329 12.32 -17.79 18.11
CA LEU A 329 13.11 -16.72 18.74
C LEU A 329 14.19 -17.31 19.60
#